data_99142b3a30c4bf4e393a75471eebcc4e
#
_entry.id   99142b3a30c4bf4e393a75471eebcc4e
#
_cell.length_a   1.000
_cell.length_b   1.000
_cell.length_c   1.000
_cell.angle_alpha   90.00
_cell.angle_beta   90.00
_cell.angle_gamma   90.00
#
_symmetry.space_group_name_H-M   'P 1'
#
loop_
_entity.id
_entity.type
_entity.pdbx_description
1 polymer ?
#
loop_
_entity_poly.entity_id
_entity_poly.type
_entity_poly.pdbx_seq_one_letter_code
_entity_poly.pdbx_strand_id
1 'polypeptide(L)' 'MKVSIYANERENSQEVKAQLLKRLQAASVEIDDEYPDIVFTIGGDGTVLHAVHHYLYLIETVKFI' A
#
# COMPACT_ATOMS: atom_id res chain seq x y z
N MET A 1 0.18 12.06 -7.76
CA MET A 1 -0.22 10.65 -7.62
C MET A 1 -0.33 10.30 -6.15
N LYS A 2 -1.40 9.66 -5.78
CA LYS A 2 -1.66 9.26 -4.38
C LYS A 2 -1.29 7.79 -4.20
N VAL A 3 -0.59 7.48 -3.13
CA VAL A 3 -0.06 6.15 -2.88
C VAL A 3 -0.45 5.69 -1.48
N SER A 4 -0.75 4.41 -1.34
CA SER A 4 -0.89 3.77 -0.04
C SER A 4 -0.03 2.52 0.01
N ILE A 5 0.25 2.05 1.22
CA ILE A 5 1.02 0.83 1.44
C ILE A 5 0.18 -0.11 2.29
N TYR A 6 -0.09 -1.29 1.77
CA TYR A 6 -0.82 -2.33 2.48
C TYR A 6 0.16 -3.43 2.88
N ALA A 7 0.42 -3.56 4.16
CA ALA A 7 1.35 -4.55 4.68
C ALA A 7 0.63 -5.49 5.64
N ASN A 8 1.04 -6.77 5.66
CA ASN A 8 0.52 -7.70 6.64
C ASN A 8 1.04 -7.32 8.04
N GLU A 9 0.53 -8.00 9.07
CA GLU A 9 0.84 -7.66 10.47
C GLU A 9 2.20 -8.19 10.95
N ARG A 10 2.93 -8.91 10.10
CA ARG A 10 4.24 -9.43 10.49
C ARG A 10 5.24 -8.29 10.69
N GLU A 11 6.13 -8.47 11.66
CA GLU A 11 7.11 -7.46 12.02
C GLU A 11 7.98 -7.03 10.84
N ASN A 12 8.47 -7.98 10.05
CA ASN A 12 9.30 -7.66 8.88
C ASN A 12 8.54 -6.82 7.86
N SER A 13 7.27 -7.11 7.64
CA SER A 13 6.45 -6.35 6.70
C SER A 13 6.21 -4.93 7.19
N GLN A 14 6.01 -4.76 8.49
CA GLN A 14 5.81 -3.44 9.08
C GLN A 14 7.09 -2.60 9.01
N GLU A 15 8.25 -3.22 9.18
CA GLU A 15 9.54 -2.53 9.03
C GLU A 15 9.75 -2.06 7.59
N VAL A 16 9.48 -2.91 6.62
CA VAL A 16 9.59 -2.56 5.21
C VAL A 16 8.61 -1.45 4.86
N LYS A 17 7.39 -1.51 5.39
CA LYS A 17 6.40 -0.46 5.21
C LYS A 17 6.92 0.88 5.71
N ALA A 18 7.49 0.90 6.91
CA ALA A 18 8.01 2.13 7.50
C ALA A 18 9.15 2.73 6.67
N GLN A 19 10.05 1.89 6.16
CA GLN A 19 11.16 2.33 5.32
C GLN A 19 10.66 2.87 3.98
N LEU A 20 9.72 2.16 3.36
CA LEU A 20 9.15 2.60 2.08
C LEU A 20 8.41 3.93 2.25
N LEU A 21 7.65 4.07 3.35
CA LEU A 21 6.92 5.29 3.65
C LEU A 21 7.88 6.49 3.74
N LYS A 22 9.01 6.32 4.42
CA LYS A 22 10.02 7.38 4.53
C LYS A 22 10.55 7.79 3.16
N ARG A 23 10.82 6.81 2.29
CA ARG A 23 11.34 7.08 0.94
C ARG A 23 10.32 7.80 0.08
N LEU A 24 9.06 7.40 0.17
CA LEU A 24 7.98 8.05 -0.58
C LEU A 24 7.79 9.49 -0.12
N GLN A 25 7.82 9.73 1.18
CA GLN A 25 7.71 11.08 1.73
C GLN A 25 8.90 11.95 1.32
N ALA A 26 10.11 11.40 1.32
CA ALA A 26 11.30 12.11 0.87
C ALA A 26 11.22 12.48 -0.62
N ALA A 27 10.52 11.68 -1.40
CA ALA A 27 10.31 11.93 -2.83
C ALA A 27 9.08 12.83 -3.10
N SER A 28 8.47 13.37 -2.05
CA SER A 28 7.28 14.23 -2.13
C SER A 28 6.07 13.54 -2.76
N VAL A 29 5.94 12.22 -2.58
CA VAL A 29 4.79 11.46 -3.02
C VAL A 29 3.67 11.63 -1.98
N GLU A 30 2.47 11.91 -2.43
CA GLU A 30 1.31 12.06 -1.54
C GLU A 30 0.86 10.69 -1.03
N ILE A 31 0.70 10.55 0.28
CA ILE A 31 0.19 9.35 0.90
C ILE A 31 -1.29 9.55 1.23
N ASP A 32 -2.14 8.70 0.68
CA ASP A 32 -3.58 8.75 0.93
C ASP A 32 -4.11 7.33 1.07
N ASP A 33 -4.45 6.95 2.30
CA ASP A 33 -4.91 5.60 2.61
C ASP A 33 -6.38 5.38 2.27
N GLU A 34 -7.13 6.44 1.98
CA GLU A 34 -8.56 6.31 1.65
C GLU A 34 -8.81 6.23 0.14
N TYR A 35 -8.10 7.02 -0.64
CA TYR A 35 -8.30 7.09 -2.09
C TYR A 35 -6.98 7.06 -2.85
N PRO A 36 -6.19 5.99 -2.69
CA PRO A 36 -4.92 5.90 -3.43
C PRO A 36 -5.13 5.58 -4.90
N ASP A 37 -4.21 6.03 -5.73
CA ASP A 37 -4.12 5.61 -7.13
C ASP A 37 -3.35 4.30 -7.26
N ILE A 38 -2.34 4.12 -6.39
CA ILE A 38 -1.50 2.93 -6.36
C ILE A 38 -1.39 2.43 -4.92
N VAL A 39 -1.52 1.12 -4.75
CA VAL A 39 -1.30 0.46 -3.46
C VAL A 39 -0.12 -0.50 -3.59
N PHE A 40 0.92 -0.25 -2.79
CA PHE A 40 2.03 -1.19 -2.66
C PHE A 40 1.65 -2.26 -1.64
N THR A 41 1.84 -3.52 -2.00
CA THR A 41 1.54 -4.62 -1.09
C THR A 41 2.83 -5.25 -0.57
N ILE A 42 2.89 -5.48 0.73
CA ILE A 42 4.06 -6.06 1.40
C ILE A 42 3.59 -7.23 2.24
N GLY A 43 4.06 -8.43 1.92
CA GLY A 43 3.71 -9.62 2.68
C GLY A 43 3.70 -10.87 1.83
N GLY A 44 3.06 -11.92 2.33
CA GLY A 44 2.97 -13.21 1.65
C GLY A 44 1.79 -13.28 0.66
N ASP A 45 1.50 -14.51 0.24
CA ASP A 45 0.56 -14.77 -0.86
C ASP A 45 -0.85 -14.19 -0.67
N GLY A 46 -1.34 -14.13 0.57
CA GLY A 46 -2.67 -13.62 0.85
C GLY A 46 -2.77 -12.10 0.92
N THR A 47 -1.64 -11.39 0.94
CA THR A 47 -1.64 -9.94 1.19
C THR A 47 -2.27 -9.16 0.05
N VAL A 48 -1.97 -9.52 -1.19
CA VAL A 48 -2.58 -8.85 -2.35
C VAL A 48 -4.09 -9.01 -2.33
N LEU A 49 -4.57 -10.23 -2.04
CA LEU A 49 -6.00 -10.50 -1.99
C LEU A 49 -6.68 -9.67 -0.88
N HIS A 50 -6.05 -9.57 0.28
CA HIS A 50 -6.56 -8.73 1.37
C HIS A 50 -6.58 -7.26 0.98
N ALA A 51 -5.53 -6.80 0.30
CA ALA A 51 -5.47 -5.42 -0.18
C ALA A 51 -6.58 -5.13 -1.19
N VAL A 52 -6.83 -6.05 -2.12
CA VAL A 52 -7.91 -5.92 -3.10
C VAL A 52 -9.26 -5.80 -2.39
N HIS A 53 -9.52 -6.63 -1.38
CA HIS A 53 -10.75 -6.55 -0.61
C HIS A 53 -10.86 -5.23 0.16
N HIS A 54 -9.77 -4.77 0.73
CA HIS A 54 -9.75 -3.51 1.48
C HIS A 54 -10.07 -2.31 0.58
N TYR A 55 -9.59 -2.34 -0.66
CA TYR A 55 -9.80 -1.25 -1.63
C TYR A 55 -10.81 -1.60 -2.72
N LEU A 56 -11.75 -2.48 -2.42
CA LEU A 56 -12.73 -2.93 -3.41
C LEU A 56 -13.54 -1.76 -3.98
N TYR A 57 -13.81 -0.74 -3.18
CA TYR A 57 -14.52 0.45 -3.62
C TYR A 57 -13.76 1.29 -4.66
N LEU A 58 -12.46 1.00 -4.87
CA LEU A 58 -11.62 1.68 -5.85
C LEU A 58 -11.11 0.74 -6.94
N ILE A 59 -11.69 -0.46 -7.04
CA ILE A 59 -11.13 -1.54 -7.88
C ILE A 59 -10.97 -1.16 -9.36
N GLU A 60 -11.78 -0.24 -9.86
CA GLU A 60 -11.70 0.18 -11.26
C GLU A 60 -10.58 1.19 -11.53
N THR A 61 -10.08 1.85 -10.50
CA THR A 61 -9.11 2.94 -10.66
C THR A 61 -7.78 2.71 -9.98
N VAL A 62 -7.75 1.86 -8.93
CA VAL A 62 -6.54 1.62 -8.16
C VAL A 62 -5.67 0.54 -8.81
N LYS A 63 -4.35 0.69 -8.70
CA LYS A 63 -3.39 -0.33 -9.13
C LYS A 63 -2.70 -0.91 -7.91
N PHE A 64 -2.49 -2.22 -7.94
CA PHE A 64 -1.77 -2.95 -6.88
C PHE A 64 -0.40 -3.39 -7.40
N ILE A 65 0.61 -3.20 -6.57
CA ILE A 65 1.98 -3.61 -6.88
C ILE A 65 2.53 -4.50 -5.77
#